data_0afc246c3b91d8b021aa6934e2c79729
#
_entry.id   0afc246c3b91d8b021aa6934e2c79729
#
_cell.length_a   1.000
_cell.length_b   1.000
_cell.length_c   1.000
_cell.angle_alpha   90.00
_cell.angle_beta   90.00
_cell.angle_gamma   90.00
#
_symmetry.space_group_name_H-M   'P 1'
#
loop_
_entity.id
_entity.type
_entity.pdbx_description
1 polymer ?
#
loop_
_entity_poly.entity_id
_entity_poly.type
_entity_poly.pdbx_seq_one_letter_code
_entity_poly.pdbx_strand_id
1 'polypeptide(L)'
;MMPAATIRVATFNISCSRPTAGGLLAALQADEAALHHCAAILQRVRPDILLLNEFDHEGEGEDERALMLFLRRYLGLSQSGDAPLAYPHHLQIPTNTGLLCGADLDGDGVPSLPADGQGFGAFHGQYAMVLLSRFPLLPQAARSFRHFLWARMPGALLPDREPGSGRGAYYSAAALAELRLSSKNHLHLPVRVPAVDGERVLHLLLSHPVPPVFDGPERRNRCRNHDEIRLWCDYLDGSDYLQDDAGRQ
;
A
#
# COMPACT_ATOMS: atom_id res chain seq x y z
N MET A 1 -24.63 17.48 26.82
CA MET A 1 -24.02 17.37 25.48
C MET A 1 -23.08 16.16 25.49
N MET A 2 -23.35 15.11 24.75
CA MET A 2 -22.41 14.02 24.65
C MET A 2 -21.12 14.52 23.98
N PRO A 3 -19.93 14.15 24.48
CA PRO A 3 -18.70 14.56 23.82
C PRO A 3 -18.70 14.01 22.38
N ALA A 4 -18.24 14.84 21.44
CA ALA A 4 -18.06 14.39 20.05
C ALA A 4 -17.20 13.11 20.04
N ALA A 5 -17.65 12.08 19.34
CA ALA A 5 -16.87 10.84 19.21
C ALA A 5 -15.57 11.18 18.45
N THR A 6 -14.44 11.07 19.13
CA THR A 6 -13.12 11.24 18.48
C THR A 6 -12.73 9.92 17.86
N ILE A 7 -12.40 9.92 16.57
CA ILE A 7 -11.87 8.77 15.85
C ILE A 7 -10.37 8.99 15.62
N ARG A 8 -9.56 8.04 16.06
CA ARG A 8 -8.12 8.06 15.85
C ARG A 8 -7.78 7.23 14.59
N VAL A 9 -7.27 7.91 13.58
CA VAL A 9 -6.76 7.29 12.36
C VAL A 9 -5.23 7.33 12.39
N ALA A 10 -4.58 6.23 12.06
CA ALA A 10 -3.14 6.15 12.00
C ALA A 10 -2.66 5.41 10.75
N THR A 11 -1.45 5.73 10.31
CA THR A 11 -0.64 4.92 9.39
C THR A 11 0.65 4.55 10.09
N PHE A 12 1.14 3.34 9.87
CA PHE A 12 2.36 2.84 10.49
C PHE A 12 3.11 1.93 9.52
N ASN A 13 4.33 2.36 9.11
CA ASN A 13 5.25 1.44 8.48
C ASN A 13 5.79 0.51 9.56
N ILE A 14 5.29 -0.73 9.56
CA ILE A 14 5.56 -1.71 10.63
C ILE A 14 6.84 -2.50 10.37
N SER A 15 7.43 -2.37 9.17
CA SER A 15 8.67 -3.09 8.78
C SER A 15 8.57 -4.60 9.00
N CYS A 16 7.43 -5.19 8.64
CA CYS A 16 7.18 -6.63 8.75
C CYS A 16 7.51 -7.39 7.45
N SER A 17 8.23 -6.75 6.53
CA SER A 17 8.70 -7.41 5.32
C SER A 17 9.83 -8.41 5.62
N ARG A 18 9.85 -9.50 4.86
CA ARG A 18 10.84 -10.59 4.97
C ARG A 18 11.48 -10.88 3.61
N PRO A 19 12.68 -11.47 3.59
CA PRO A 19 13.39 -11.75 2.32
C PRO A 19 12.68 -12.75 1.40
N THR A 20 11.81 -13.59 1.95
CA THR A 20 11.16 -14.70 1.22
C THR A 20 9.67 -14.73 1.46
N ALA A 21 8.92 -15.20 0.47
CA ALA A 21 7.49 -15.44 0.60
C ALA A 21 7.20 -16.39 1.79
N GLY A 22 6.15 -16.07 2.57
CA GLY A 22 5.81 -16.81 3.79
C GLY A 22 6.72 -16.51 5.00
N GLY A 23 7.78 -15.73 4.82
CA GLY A 23 8.72 -15.39 5.89
C GLY A 23 8.07 -14.65 7.05
N LEU A 24 7.09 -13.77 6.81
CA LEU A 24 6.36 -13.12 7.89
C LEU A 24 5.55 -14.11 8.72
N LEU A 25 4.87 -15.07 8.10
CA LEU A 25 4.13 -16.10 8.83
C LEU A 25 5.07 -16.93 9.70
N ALA A 26 6.24 -17.30 9.16
CA ALA A 26 7.26 -18.03 9.92
C ALA A 26 7.79 -17.21 11.11
N ALA A 27 8.06 -15.91 10.93
CA ALA A 27 8.49 -15.00 12.00
C ALA A 27 7.44 -14.87 13.11
N LEU A 28 6.17 -14.75 12.74
CA LEU A 28 5.04 -14.72 13.67
C LEU A 28 4.89 -16.04 14.46
N GLN A 29 5.12 -17.17 13.82
CA GLN A 29 5.11 -18.49 14.46
C GLN A 29 6.29 -18.68 15.42
N ALA A 30 7.45 -18.13 15.03
CA ALA A 30 8.68 -18.15 15.84
C ALA A 30 8.67 -17.16 17.02
N ASP A 31 7.62 -16.36 17.15
CA ASP A 31 7.41 -15.42 18.26
C ASP A 31 8.50 -14.33 18.35
N GLU A 32 8.89 -13.75 17.21
CA GLU A 32 9.96 -12.75 17.13
C GLU A 32 9.68 -11.52 18.00
N ALA A 33 10.64 -11.11 18.80
CA ALA A 33 10.52 -10.00 19.75
C ALA A 33 10.16 -8.66 19.09
N ALA A 34 10.64 -8.39 17.86
CA ALA A 34 10.34 -7.17 17.12
C ALA A 34 8.84 -7.00 16.86
N LEU A 35 8.11 -8.11 16.62
CA LEU A 35 6.67 -8.09 16.36
C LEU A 35 5.87 -7.75 17.64
N HIS A 36 6.34 -8.17 18.82
CA HIS A 36 5.78 -7.75 20.10
C HIS A 36 5.97 -6.25 20.34
N HIS A 37 7.12 -5.70 20.00
CA HIS A 37 7.36 -4.25 20.11
C HIS A 37 6.42 -3.45 19.22
N CYS A 38 6.20 -3.89 17.98
CA CYS A 38 5.23 -3.27 17.07
C CYS A 38 3.82 -3.32 17.67
N ALA A 39 3.41 -4.47 18.19
CA ALA A 39 2.10 -4.61 18.84
C ALA A 39 1.96 -3.73 20.09
N ALA A 40 3.01 -3.62 20.93
CA ALA A 40 3.03 -2.73 22.09
C ALA A 40 2.84 -1.25 21.70
N ILE A 41 3.52 -0.78 20.63
CA ILE A 41 3.33 0.57 20.09
C ILE A 41 1.87 0.79 19.69
N LEU A 42 1.29 -0.15 18.95
CA LEU A 42 -0.10 -0.05 18.50
C LEU A 42 -1.09 -0.06 19.67
N GLN A 43 -0.86 -0.91 20.68
CA GLN A 43 -1.68 -0.97 21.90
C GLN A 43 -1.62 0.32 22.70
N ARG A 44 -0.48 1.01 22.72
CA ARG A 44 -0.32 2.32 23.38
C ARG A 44 -1.00 3.44 22.60
N VAL A 45 -0.87 3.45 21.27
CA VAL A 45 -1.46 4.48 20.39
C VAL A 45 -2.97 4.32 20.28
N ARG A 46 -3.47 3.06 20.25
CA ARG A 46 -4.88 2.67 20.16
C ARG A 46 -5.63 3.34 19.01
N PRO A 47 -5.20 3.16 17.76
CA PRO A 47 -5.95 3.69 16.63
C PRO A 47 -7.28 2.95 16.46
N ASP A 48 -8.31 3.68 16.02
CA ASP A 48 -9.61 3.10 15.64
C ASP A 48 -9.58 2.57 14.22
N ILE A 49 -8.81 3.23 13.36
CA ILE A 49 -8.53 2.84 11.97
C ILE A 49 -7.01 2.91 11.78
N LEU A 50 -6.41 1.86 11.24
CA LEU A 50 -4.97 1.73 11.09
C LEU A 50 -4.60 1.18 9.72
N LEU A 51 -3.80 1.93 8.96
CA LEU A 51 -3.10 1.43 7.78
C LEU A 51 -1.71 0.95 8.19
N LEU A 52 -1.48 -0.36 8.08
CA LEU A 52 -0.14 -0.94 8.18
C LEU A 52 0.50 -0.94 6.79
N ASN A 53 1.69 -0.37 6.69
CA ASN A 53 2.55 -0.47 5.51
C ASN A 53 3.66 -1.47 5.79
N GLU A 54 4.11 -2.17 4.75
CA GLU A 54 5.16 -3.18 4.81
C GLU A 54 4.80 -4.39 5.70
N PHE A 55 3.57 -4.84 5.57
CA PHE A 55 3.09 -6.11 6.08
C PHE A 55 2.94 -7.10 4.91
N ASP A 56 3.84 -8.07 4.81
CA ASP A 56 3.85 -9.02 3.71
C ASP A 56 2.62 -9.94 3.68
N HIS A 57 2.10 -10.19 2.47
CA HIS A 57 1.10 -11.22 2.21
C HIS A 57 1.37 -11.85 0.81
N GLU A 58 0.47 -12.64 0.24
CA GLU A 58 0.68 -13.32 -1.04
C GLU A 58 0.41 -12.47 -2.29
N GLY A 59 0.08 -11.20 -2.11
CA GLY A 59 -0.10 -10.22 -3.19
C GLY A 59 -1.55 -9.88 -3.51
N GLU A 60 -2.46 -10.83 -3.53
CA GLU A 60 -3.89 -10.57 -3.78
C GLU A 60 -4.71 -10.37 -2.49
N GLY A 61 -4.14 -10.68 -1.32
CA GLY A 61 -4.76 -10.44 -0.03
C GLY A 61 -5.77 -11.53 0.40
N GLU A 62 -5.67 -12.73 -0.17
CA GLU A 62 -6.57 -13.84 0.12
C GLU A 62 -6.06 -14.74 1.28
N ASP A 63 -4.73 -14.85 1.45
CA ASP A 63 -4.14 -15.64 2.54
C ASP A 63 -4.01 -14.83 3.82
N GLU A 64 -4.99 -14.96 4.69
CA GLU A 64 -5.04 -14.21 5.96
C GLU A 64 -4.25 -14.86 7.11
N ARG A 65 -3.52 -15.96 6.91
CA ARG A 65 -2.88 -16.72 8.02
C ARG A 65 -1.92 -15.85 8.85
N ALA A 66 -1.06 -15.07 8.20
CA ALA A 66 -0.13 -14.17 8.89
C ALA A 66 -0.89 -13.06 9.62
N LEU A 67 -1.85 -12.42 8.97
CA LEU A 67 -2.67 -11.37 9.56
C LEU A 67 -3.45 -11.87 10.77
N MET A 68 -4.15 -12.99 10.63
CA MET A 68 -4.95 -13.55 11.75
C MET A 68 -4.08 -13.97 12.93
N LEU A 69 -2.85 -14.46 12.66
CA LEU A 69 -1.90 -14.78 13.73
C LEU A 69 -1.43 -13.50 14.45
N PHE A 70 -1.10 -12.43 13.71
CA PHE A 70 -0.74 -11.13 14.27
C PHE A 70 -1.88 -10.53 15.11
N LEU A 71 -3.10 -10.53 14.58
CA LEU A 71 -4.27 -10.02 15.30
C LEU A 71 -4.54 -10.79 16.62
N ARG A 72 -4.40 -12.13 16.61
CA ARG A 72 -4.75 -12.95 17.77
C ARG A 72 -3.64 -13.04 18.82
N ARG A 73 -2.39 -13.27 18.40
CA ARG A 73 -1.27 -13.52 19.34
C ARG A 73 -0.51 -12.27 19.75
N TYR A 74 -0.51 -11.23 18.90
CA TYR A 74 0.26 -10.02 19.18
C TYR A 74 -0.65 -8.88 19.61
N LEU A 75 -1.65 -8.49 18.81
CA LEU A 75 -2.56 -7.41 19.19
C LEU A 75 -3.62 -7.84 20.20
N GLY A 76 -4.09 -9.09 20.12
CA GLY A 76 -5.12 -9.64 21.00
C GLY A 76 -4.63 -10.06 22.39
N LEU A 77 -3.32 -10.02 22.65
CA LEU A 77 -2.72 -10.27 23.97
C LEU A 77 -2.03 -8.99 24.46
N SER A 78 -2.09 -8.74 25.78
CA SER A 78 -1.42 -7.58 26.39
C SER A 78 0.08 -7.59 26.11
N GLN A 79 0.61 -6.46 25.64
CA GLN A 79 2.03 -6.22 25.45
C GLN A 79 2.48 -5.14 26.43
N SER A 80 3.54 -5.41 27.20
CA SER A 80 4.13 -4.46 28.14
C SER A 80 3.12 -3.82 29.13
N GLY A 81 2.03 -4.53 29.44
CA GLY A 81 0.97 -4.06 30.34
C GLY A 81 -0.11 -3.20 29.65
N ASP A 82 0.03 -2.85 28.40
CA ASP A 82 -1.02 -2.15 27.63
C ASP A 82 -2.19 -3.12 27.30
N ALA A 83 -3.41 -2.59 27.22
CA ALA A 83 -4.60 -3.41 26.96
C ALA A 83 -4.66 -3.91 25.50
N PRO A 84 -5.10 -5.14 25.27
CA PRO A 84 -5.26 -5.70 23.93
C PRO A 84 -6.05 -4.82 22.97
N LEU A 85 -5.80 -4.99 21.68
CA LEU A 85 -6.55 -4.37 20.59
C LEU A 85 -7.29 -5.44 19.79
N ALA A 86 -8.52 -5.10 19.37
CA ALA A 86 -9.30 -5.92 18.46
C ALA A 86 -9.75 -5.09 17.27
N TYR A 87 -9.56 -5.63 16.08
CA TYR A 87 -10.02 -5.08 14.81
C TYR A 87 -10.94 -6.09 14.13
N PRO A 88 -12.26 -5.99 14.32
CA PRO A 88 -13.22 -6.92 13.73
C PRO A 88 -13.32 -6.80 12.21
N HIS A 89 -12.86 -5.68 11.66
CA HIS A 89 -12.85 -5.42 10.23
C HIS A 89 -11.41 -5.20 9.75
N HIS A 90 -11.02 -5.91 8.71
CA HIS A 90 -9.69 -5.78 8.12
C HIS A 90 -9.75 -6.04 6.61
N LEU A 91 -8.72 -5.59 5.92
CA LEU A 91 -8.55 -5.81 4.48
C LEU A 91 -7.06 -5.88 4.17
N GLN A 92 -6.58 -7.01 3.67
CA GLN A 92 -5.30 -7.09 2.98
C GLN A 92 -5.48 -6.48 1.59
N ILE A 93 -4.71 -5.43 1.29
CA ILE A 93 -4.91 -4.64 0.06
C ILE A 93 -4.10 -5.28 -1.06
N PRO A 94 -4.73 -5.75 -2.15
CA PRO A 94 -4.02 -6.28 -3.32
C PRO A 94 -2.94 -5.31 -3.80
N THR A 95 -1.75 -5.81 -4.10
CA THR A 95 -0.57 -4.97 -4.35
C THR A 95 0.13 -5.26 -5.66
N ASN A 96 0.91 -4.29 -6.14
CA ASN A 96 1.78 -4.43 -7.31
C ASN A 96 3.23 -4.78 -6.93
N THR A 97 3.60 -4.76 -5.65
CA THR A 97 4.96 -5.10 -5.23
C THR A 97 5.29 -6.55 -5.54
N GLY A 98 6.45 -6.77 -6.14
CA GLY A 98 6.93 -8.09 -6.51
C GLY A 98 6.06 -8.82 -7.54
N LEU A 99 5.17 -8.10 -8.24
CA LEU A 99 4.45 -8.60 -9.41
C LEU A 99 5.29 -8.27 -10.66
N LEU A 100 5.75 -9.29 -11.37
CA LEU A 100 6.57 -9.09 -12.56
C LEU A 100 5.82 -8.27 -13.62
N CYS A 101 6.49 -7.28 -14.21
CA CYS A 101 5.95 -6.41 -15.25
C CYS A 101 5.98 -7.17 -16.57
N GLY A 102 5.78 -7.77 -17.25
CA GLY A 102 5.88 -8.35 -18.58
C GLY A 102 7.00 -7.77 -19.47
N ALA A 103 7.66 -6.70 -19.01
CA ALA A 103 8.72 -5.99 -19.74
C ALA A 103 9.99 -5.90 -18.89
N ASP A 104 11.14 -5.85 -19.57
CA ASP A 104 12.44 -5.53 -18.99
C ASP A 104 12.48 -4.03 -18.68
N LEU A 105 12.49 -3.68 -17.40
CA LEU A 105 12.42 -2.30 -16.92
C LEU A 105 13.81 -1.71 -16.67
N ASP A 106 14.80 -2.53 -16.35
CA ASP A 106 16.18 -2.07 -16.07
C ASP A 106 17.13 -2.19 -17.28
N GLY A 107 16.72 -2.94 -18.31
CA GLY A 107 17.43 -3.04 -19.58
C GLY A 107 18.56 -4.06 -19.57
N ASP A 108 18.54 -5.04 -18.66
CA ASP A 108 19.54 -6.11 -18.59
C ASP A 108 19.27 -7.27 -19.59
N GLY A 109 18.10 -7.29 -20.22
CA GLY A 109 17.68 -8.27 -21.21
C GLY A 109 16.94 -9.48 -20.64
N VAL A 110 16.73 -9.55 -19.32
CA VAL A 110 16.08 -10.70 -18.65
C VAL A 110 15.03 -10.22 -17.64
N PRO A 111 13.73 -10.23 -17.97
CA PRO A 111 12.70 -9.85 -17.01
C PRO A 111 12.79 -10.67 -15.71
N SER A 112 13.13 -10.02 -14.61
CA SER A 112 13.34 -10.66 -13.31
C SER A 112 12.97 -9.77 -12.13
N LEU A 113 12.57 -10.38 -10.99
CA LEU A 113 12.36 -9.65 -9.73
C LEU A 113 13.70 -9.47 -8.99
N PRO A 114 13.85 -8.37 -8.26
CA PRO A 114 12.87 -7.30 -8.01
C PRO A 114 12.88 -6.15 -9.05
N ALA A 115 13.83 -6.12 -9.98
CA ALA A 115 14.09 -4.97 -10.86
C ALA A 115 12.93 -4.69 -11.82
N ASP A 116 12.33 -5.74 -12.40
CA ASP A 116 11.25 -5.65 -13.37
C ASP A 116 9.86 -5.84 -12.76
N GLY A 117 9.74 -5.63 -11.45
CA GLY A 117 8.45 -5.63 -10.77
C GLY A 117 7.63 -4.39 -11.10
N GLN A 118 6.29 -4.54 -11.18
CA GLN A 118 5.34 -3.42 -11.18
C GLN A 118 5.57 -2.49 -9.99
N GLY A 119 5.98 -3.04 -8.85
CA GLY A 119 6.57 -2.38 -7.69
C GLY A 119 7.69 -3.25 -7.13
N PHE A 120 8.73 -2.62 -6.57
CA PHE A 120 9.91 -3.33 -6.05
C PHE A 120 9.53 -4.36 -4.99
N GLY A 121 9.97 -5.60 -5.20
CA GLY A 121 9.79 -6.72 -4.27
C GLY A 121 10.37 -8.00 -4.83
N ALA A 122 10.95 -8.83 -3.96
CA ALA A 122 11.54 -10.13 -4.34
C ALA A 122 10.46 -11.20 -4.62
N PHE A 123 9.23 -10.98 -4.18
CA PHE A 123 8.07 -11.83 -4.42
C PHE A 123 6.77 -10.99 -4.37
N HIS A 124 5.72 -11.49 -4.99
CA HIS A 124 4.42 -10.82 -5.00
C HIS A 124 3.87 -10.70 -3.57
N GLY A 125 3.57 -9.46 -3.15
CA GLY A 125 3.07 -9.16 -1.81
C GLY A 125 4.11 -8.72 -0.79
N GLN A 126 5.39 -8.65 -1.14
CA GLN A 126 6.38 -8.04 -0.26
C GLN A 126 6.09 -6.53 -0.11
N TYR A 127 6.25 -5.96 1.09
CA TYR A 127 5.95 -4.55 1.39
C TYR A 127 4.49 -4.13 1.18
N ALA A 128 3.55 -5.06 1.27
CA ALA A 128 2.13 -4.78 1.05
C ALA A 128 1.50 -3.91 2.14
N MET A 129 0.22 -3.57 1.94
CA MET A 129 -0.57 -2.79 2.88
C MET A 129 -1.70 -3.61 3.46
N VAL A 130 -2.01 -3.37 4.76
CA VAL A 130 -3.17 -3.95 5.45
C VAL A 130 -3.93 -2.84 6.16
N LEU A 131 -5.24 -2.76 5.94
CA LEU A 131 -6.13 -1.89 6.70
C LEU A 131 -6.79 -2.67 7.83
N LEU A 132 -6.73 -2.13 9.03
CA LEU A 132 -7.42 -2.61 10.22
C LEU A 132 -8.42 -1.58 10.70
N SER A 133 -9.64 -1.98 11.06
CA SER A 133 -10.67 -1.04 11.50
C SER A 133 -11.54 -1.63 12.61
N ARG A 134 -11.88 -0.79 13.59
CA ARG A 134 -12.93 -1.08 14.56
C ARG A 134 -14.33 -0.89 13.97
N PHE A 135 -14.40 -0.25 12.81
CA PHE A 135 -15.65 0.13 12.16
C PHE A 135 -15.85 -0.61 10.85
N PRO A 136 -17.11 -0.84 10.42
CA PRO A 136 -17.40 -1.56 9.19
C PRO A 136 -16.80 -0.90 7.95
N LEU A 137 -16.05 -1.66 7.18
CA LEU A 137 -15.57 -1.29 5.85
C LEU A 137 -16.69 -1.46 4.82
N LEU A 138 -16.67 -0.64 3.77
CA LEU A 138 -17.63 -0.69 2.67
C LEU A 138 -16.93 -1.08 1.35
N PRO A 139 -16.43 -2.32 1.22
CA PRO A 139 -15.61 -2.73 0.08
C PRO A 139 -16.35 -2.68 -1.27
N GLN A 140 -17.69 -2.79 -1.28
CA GLN A 140 -18.50 -2.68 -2.49
C GLN A 140 -18.48 -1.27 -3.10
N ALA A 141 -18.18 -0.25 -2.28
CA ALA A 141 -18.02 1.14 -2.71
C ALA A 141 -16.55 1.54 -2.89
N ALA A 142 -15.62 0.60 -2.73
CA ALA A 142 -14.20 0.86 -2.92
C ALA A 142 -13.87 1.14 -4.38
N ARG A 143 -12.83 1.94 -4.59
CA ARG A 143 -12.25 2.24 -5.90
C ARG A 143 -10.76 2.01 -5.84
N SER A 144 -10.26 1.09 -6.66
CA SER A 144 -8.84 0.77 -6.79
C SER A 144 -8.29 1.33 -8.09
N PHE A 145 -7.08 1.86 -8.04
CA PHE A 145 -6.31 2.33 -9.19
C PHE A 145 -5.00 1.53 -9.32
N ARG A 146 -5.02 0.26 -8.88
CA ARG A 146 -3.86 -0.63 -8.95
C ARG A 146 -3.35 -0.84 -10.38
N HIS A 147 -4.27 -0.90 -11.35
CA HIS A 147 -3.96 -1.17 -12.75
C HIS A 147 -3.74 0.08 -13.59
N PHE A 148 -3.87 1.28 -13.01
CA PHE A 148 -3.69 2.52 -13.74
C PHE A 148 -2.26 2.64 -14.28
N LEU A 149 -2.12 2.78 -15.62
CA LEU A 149 -0.82 2.86 -16.28
C LEU A 149 -0.19 4.24 -16.10
N TRP A 150 1.08 4.30 -15.71
CA TRP A 150 1.78 5.57 -15.48
C TRP A 150 1.79 6.47 -16.71
N ALA A 151 2.03 5.92 -17.89
CA ALA A 151 2.04 6.67 -19.14
C ALA A 151 0.67 7.27 -19.54
N ARG A 152 -0.43 6.86 -18.89
CA ARG A 152 -1.75 7.45 -19.13
C ARG A 152 -2.02 8.71 -18.30
N MET A 153 -1.18 9.04 -17.34
CA MET A 153 -1.31 10.25 -16.56
C MET A 153 -0.90 11.46 -17.41
N PRO A 154 -1.77 12.46 -17.64
CA PRO A 154 -1.40 13.66 -18.39
C PRO A 154 -0.25 14.40 -17.70
N GLY A 155 0.83 14.69 -18.44
CA GLY A 155 2.01 15.33 -17.89
C GLY A 155 2.76 14.48 -16.85
N ALA A 156 2.70 13.14 -16.98
CA ALA A 156 3.46 12.22 -16.14
C ALA A 156 4.96 12.57 -16.15
N LEU A 157 5.59 12.54 -14.97
CA LEU A 157 7.03 12.73 -14.83
C LEU A 157 7.78 11.43 -15.18
N LEU A 158 7.68 10.98 -16.43
CA LEU A 158 8.40 9.80 -16.88
C LEU A 158 9.92 10.06 -16.82
N PRO A 159 10.71 9.12 -16.26
CA PRO A 159 12.14 9.33 -16.07
C PRO A 159 12.90 9.36 -17.40
N ASP A 160 13.89 10.24 -17.48
CA ASP A 160 14.85 10.31 -18.57
C ASP A 160 16.16 9.65 -18.12
N ARG A 161 16.89 8.97 -19.03
CA ARG A 161 18.15 8.26 -18.67
C ARG A 161 19.15 9.17 -17.98
N GLU A 162 19.22 10.40 -18.44
CA GLU A 162 20.01 11.47 -17.84
C GLU A 162 19.35 12.81 -18.15
N PRO A 163 18.60 13.40 -17.20
CA PRO A 163 17.84 14.62 -17.44
C PRO A 163 18.70 15.75 -18.02
N GLY A 164 18.28 16.31 -19.16
CA GLY A 164 18.99 17.39 -19.85
C GLY A 164 20.15 16.95 -20.75
N SER A 165 20.51 15.68 -20.81
CA SER A 165 21.60 15.16 -21.67
C SER A 165 21.15 14.84 -23.10
N GLY A 166 19.84 14.71 -23.35
CA GLY A 166 19.30 14.25 -24.63
C GLY A 166 19.44 12.74 -24.86
N ARG A 167 19.80 11.94 -23.83
CA ARG A 167 19.93 10.47 -23.94
C ARG A 167 18.59 9.75 -24.06
N GLY A 168 17.46 10.45 -23.94
CA GLY A 168 16.11 9.94 -24.13
C GLY A 168 15.54 9.15 -22.95
N ALA A 169 14.35 8.62 -23.14
CA ALA A 169 13.55 7.97 -22.11
C ALA A 169 14.28 6.80 -21.43
N TYR A 170 14.10 6.68 -20.13
CA TYR A 170 14.65 5.56 -19.35
C TYR A 170 13.94 4.24 -19.71
N TYR A 171 12.60 4.26 -19.68
CA TYR A 171 11.79 3.10 -20.05
C TYR A 171 11.53 3.06 -21.55
N SER A 172 11.51 1.85 -22.11
CA SER A 172 11.06 1.63 -23.48
C SER A 172 9.56 1.90 -23.66
N ALA A 173 9.11 2.12 -24.89
CA ALA A 173 7.67 2.26 -25.17
C ALA A 173 6.88 0.98 -24.78
N ALA A 174 7.47 -0.20 -24.97
CA ALA A 174 6.88 -1.47 -24.53
C ALA A 174 6.73 -1.52 -23.01
N ALA A 175 7.77 -1.14 -22.25
CA ALA A 175 7.70 -1.07 -20.80
C ALA A 175 6.63 -0.08 -20.31
N LEU A 176 6.53 1.10 -20.91
CA LEU A 176 5.52 2.10 -20.54
C LEU A 176 4.08 1.69 -20.88
N ALA A 177 3.89 0.78 -21.82
CA ALA A 177 2.57 0.21 -22.12
C ALA A 177 2.08 -0.76 -21.04
N GLU A 178 2.96 -1.26 -20.19
CA GLU A 178 2.68 -2.26 -19.14
C GLU A 178 2.85 -1.69 -17.73
N LEU A 179 3.70 -0.66 -17.55
CA LEU A 179 4.10 -0.17 -16.23
C LEU A 179 2.96 0.63 -15.57
N ARG A 180 2.51 0.11 -14.44
CA ARG A 180 1.50 0.74 -13.59
C ARG A 180 2.10 1.91 -12.81
N LEU A 181 1.29 2.92 -12.52
CA LEU A 181 1.73 4.04 -11.68
C LEU A 181 1.89 3.58 -10.23
N SER A 182 0.90 2.90 -9.67
CA SER A 182 0.94 2.47 -8.26
C SER A 182 1.99 1.40 -8.03
N SER A 183 2.98 1.68 -7.19
CA SER A 183 3.97 0.66 -6.78
C SER A 183 3.36 -0.40 -5.86
N LYS A 184 2.30 -0.07 -5.12
CA LYS A 184 1.46 -0.98 -4.33
C LYS A 184 0.03 -0.93 -4.84
N ASN A 185 -0.74 -0.01 -4.30
CA ASN A 185 -2.10 0.30 -4.73
C ASN A 185 -2.45 1.73 -4.32
N HIS A 186 -3.38 2.35 -5.03
CA HIS A 186 -4.13 3.50 -4.58
C HIS A 186 -5.58 3.04 -4.42
N LEU A 187 -6.04 3.00 -3.16
CA LEU A 187 -7.35 2.49 -2.81
C LEU A 187 -8.17 3.56 -2.08
N HIS A 188 -9.26 4.01 -2.69
CA HIS A 188 -10.30 4.75 -2.00
C HIS A 188 -11.26 3.75 -1.36
N LEU A 189 -11.36 3.76 -0.03
CA LEU A 189 -12.22 2.86 0.73
C LEU A 189 -13.08 3.63 1.73
N PRO A 190 -14.41 3.63 1.57
CA PRO A 190 -15.33 4.19 2.56
C PRO A 190 -15.46 3.30 3.79
N VAL A 191 -15.57 3.93 4.97
CA VAL A 191 -15.74 3.28 6.27
C VAL A 191 -16.92 3.92 6.98
N ARG A 192 -17.81 3.11 7.55
CA ARG A 192 -18.96 3.59 8.33
C ARG A 192 -18.53 3.84 9.76
N VAL A 193 -18.66 5.07 10.22
CA VAL A 193 -18.18 5.48 11.54
C VAL A 193 -19.32 6.08 12.37
N PRO A 194 -19.28 5.96 13.71
CA PRO A 194 -20.26 6.60 14.58
C PRO A 194 -20.12 8.12 14.53
N ALA A 195 -21.25 8.81 14.61
CA ALA A 195 -21.35 10.27 14.75
C ALA A 195 -22.35 10.63 15.85
N VAL A 196 -22.37 11.89 16.28
CA VAL A 196 -23.27 12.36 17.36
C VAL A 196 -24.75 12.18 17.00
N ASP A 197 -25.06 12.27 15.71
CA ASP A 197 -26.41 12.22 15.14
C ASP A 197 -26.69 10.90 14.37
N GLY A 198 -25.91 9.84 14.66
CA GLY A 198 -26.08 8.54 14.01
C GLY A 198 -24.77 7.99 13.45
N GLU A 199 -24.74 7.70 12.16
CA GLU A 199 -23.56 7.20 11.45
C GLU A 199 -23.17 8.11 10.30
N ARG A 200 -21.88 8.14 9.97
CA ARG A 200 -21.31 8.83 8.80
C ARG A 200 -20.39 7.92 8.04
N VAL A 201 -20.14 8.28 6.80
CA VAL A 201 -19.13 7.61 5.97
C VAL A 201 -17.87 8.46 5.96
N LEU A 202 -16.77 7.87 6.41
CA LEU A 202 -15.43 8.43 6.28
C LEU A 202 -14.76 7.80 5.06
N HIS A 203 -14.30 8.62 4.14
CA HIS A 203 -13.59 8.19 2.95
C HIS A 203 -12.08 8.16 3.20
N LEU A 204 -11.48 6.98 3.09
CA LEU A 204 -10.04 6.80 3.23
C LEU A 204 -9.40 6.75 1.85
N LEU A 205 -8.32 7.52 1.65
CA LEU A 205 -7.45 7.46 0.48
C LEU A 205 -6.15 6.78 0.92
N LEU A 206 -6.00 5.52 0.54
CA LEU A 206 -4.95 4.64 1.03
C LEU A 206 -3.89 4.41 -0.04
N SER A 207 -2.64 4.73 0.26
CA SER A 207 -1.49 4.46 -0.60
C SER A 207 -0.20 4.38 0.21
N HIS A 208 0.80 3.74 -0.38
CA HIS A 208 2.17 3.71 0.10
C HIS A 208 3.09 3.91 -1.11
N PRO A 209 3.31 5.15 -1.55
CA PRO A 209 4.14 5.47 -2.69
C PRO A 209 5.56 4.90 -2.58
N VAL A 210 6.20 4.67 -3.74
CA VAL A 210 7.61 4.31 -3.76
C VAL A 210 8.45 5.40 -3.05
N PRO A 211 9.45 5.05 -2.22
CA PRO A 211 10.28 6.07 -1.58
C PRO A 211 11.10 6.82 -2.65
N PRO A 212 11.24 8.17 -2.55
CA PRO A 212 11.95 8.99 -3.54
C PRO A 212 13.48 8.92 -3.36
N VAL A 213 14.00 7.70 -3.18
CA VAL A 213 15.40 7.36 -2.92
C VAL A 213 15.79 6.12 -3.71
N PHE A 214 17.02 5.66 -3.63
CA PHE A 214 17.57 4.54 -4.39
C PHE A 214 17.54 4.78 -5.91
N ASP A 215 17.75 6.03 -6.31
CA ASP A 215 17.76 6.49 -7.70
C ASP A 215 19.19 6.60 -8.25
N GLY A 216 19.32 6.30 -9.53
CA GLY A 216 20.43 6.78 -10.36
C GLY A 216 20.14 8.19 -10.93
N PRO A 217 20.90 8.61 -11.97
CA PRO A 217 20.70 9.91 -12.63
C PRO A 217 19.29 10.06 -13.24
N GLU A 218 18.63 8.97 -13.60
CA GLU A 218 17.28 8.90 -14.17
C GLU A 218 16.18 9.34 -13.22
N ARG A 219 16.41 9.27 -11.89
CA ARG A 219 15.47 9.68 -10.82
C ARG A 219 14.11 8.99 -10.88
N ARG A 220 14.07 7.73 -11.33
CA ARG A 220 12.82 6.98 -11.57
C ARG A 220 11.91 6.91 -10.33
N ASN A 221 12.46 6.64 -9.15
CA ASN A 221 11.68 6.55 -7.92
C ASN A 221 11.14 7.91 -7.49
N ARG A 222 11.94 8.98 -7.63
CA ARG A 222 11.51 10.35 -7.33
C ARG A 222 10.39 10.80 -8.27
N CYS A 223 10.51 10.53 -9.55
CA CYS A 223 9.49 10.83 -10.55
C CYS A 223 8.18 10.07 -10.24
N ARG A 224 8.29 8.78 -9.99
CA ARG A 224 7.12 7.94 -9.66
C ARG A 224 6.48 8.33 -8.34
N ASN A 225 7.25 8.59 -7.28
CA ASN A 225 6.75 9.06 -6.00
C ASN A 225 5.91 10.33 -6.15
N HIS A 226 6.40 11.30 -6.93
CA HIS A 226 5.68 12.53 -7.23
C HIS A 226 4.32 12.23 -7.85
N ASP A 227 4.28 11.40 -8.88
CA ASP A 227 3.05 11.10 -9.62
C ASP A 227 2.10 10.20 -8.82
N GLU A 228 2.60 9.28 -7.99
CA GLU A 228 1.79 8.51 -7.04
C GLU A 228 1.09 9.43 -6.03
N ILE A 229 1.78 10.48 -5.54
CA ILE A 229 1.15 11.47 -4.63
C ILE A 229 0.16 12.34 -5.39
N ARG A 230 0.52 12.80 -6.60
CA ARG A 230 -0.30 13.64 -7.46
C ARG A 230 -1.62 12.95 -7.84
N LEU A 231 -1.66 11.62 -7.98
CA LEU A 231 -2.88 10.88 -8.31
C LEU A 231 -4.02 11.23 -7.37
N TRP A 232 -3.75 11.36 -6.07
CA TRP A 232 -4.79 11.74 -5.11
C TRP A 232 -5.26 13.18 -5.26
N CYS A 233 -4.39 14.11 -5.64
CA CYS A 233 -4.79 15.49 -5.95
C CYS A 233 -5.72 15.50 -7.17
N ASP A 234 -5.30 14.86 -8.26
CA ASP A 234 -6.08 14.77 -9.49
C ASP A 234 -7.42 14.03 -9.28
N TYR A 235 -7.44 13.01 -8.40
CA TYR A 235 -8.66 12.29 -8.02
C TYR A 235 -9.65 13.20 -7.27
N LEU A 236 -9.17 13.98 -6.32
CA LEU A 236 -9.99 14.90 -5.53
C LEU A 236 -10.51 16.07 -6.38
N ASP A 237 -9.74 16.49 -7.38
CA ASP A 237 -10.12 17.53 -8.34
C ASP A 237 -11.10 17.02 -9.41
N GLY A 238 -11.40 15.71 -9.43
CA GLY A 238 -12.34 15.10 -10.39
C GLY A 238 -11.79 15.01 -11.82
N SER A 239 -10.50 14.75 -11.97
CA SER A 239 -9.86 14.66 -13.28
C SER A 239 -10.43 13.52 -14.14
N ASP A 240 -10.88 13.85 -15.34
CA ASP A 240 -11.60 12.94 -16.26
C ASP A 240 -10.77 11.75 -16.76
N TYR A 241 -9.44 11.84 -16.71
CA TYR A 241 -8.56 10.75 -17.15
C TYR A 241 -8.46 9.59 -16.17
N LEU A 242 -8.88 9.80 -14.90
CA LEU A 242 -8.80 8.78 -13.86
C LEU A 242 -10.00 7.84 -13.95
N GLN A 243 -9.72 6.60 -14.31
CA GLN A 243 -10.66 5.50 -14.24
C GLN A 243 -10.13 4.47 -13.24
N ASP A 244 -10.99 4.00 -12.35
CA ASP A 244 -10.65 2.92 -11.44
C ASP A 244 -10.54 1.56 -12.17
N ASP A 245 -10.09 0.53 -11.46
CA ASP A 245 -9.89 -0.81 -12.03
C ASP A 245 -11.19 -1.45 -12.55
N ALA A 246 -12.36 -0.91 -12.18
CA ALA A 246 -13.67 -1.30 -12.69
C ALA A 246 -14.16 -0.41 -13.86
N GLY A 247 -13.35 0.54 -14.32
CA GLY A 247 -13.67 1.47 -15.42
C GLY A 247 -14.60 2.63 -15.04
N ARG A 248 -14.81 2.89 -13.73
CA ARG A 248 -15.63 4.02 -13.25
C ARG A 248 -14.78 5.30 -13.19
N GLN A 249 -15.34 6.42 -13.62
CA GLN A 249 -14.79 7.78 -13.44
C GLN A 249 -15.14 8.35 -12.07
#